data_c1f124847dff4954a712d5dddd3d6d7b
#
_entry.id   c1f124847dff4954a712d5dddd3d6d7b
#
_cell.length_a   1.000
_cell.length_b   1.000
_cell.length_c   1.000
_cell.angle_alpha   90.00
_cell.angle_beta   90.00
_cell.angle_gamma   90.00
#
_symmetry.space_group_name_H-M   'P 1'
#
loop_
_entity.id
_entity.type
_entity.pdbx_description
1 polymer ?
#
loop_
_entity_poly.entity_id
_entity_poly.type
_entity_poly.pdbx_seq_one_letter_code
_entity_poly.pdbx_strand_id
1 'polypeptide(L)'
;MKYDFTAIEKKWQEKWLEEKPFAAVTGDKTREKFYGLIEFPYPSGQGLHVGHARPFTAMDIICRKKRMQGYNVLFPIGFDAFGLPTENYAIKNHVHPAIVTKQNIANFTKQLHMLGYSFDWDRVVDTTDPSYYKWTQWIFLQLFKHGLAYKASMPVNWC
;
A
#
# COMPACT_ATOMS: atom_id res chain seq x y z
N MET A 1 -35.16 -11.79 -14.03
CA MET A 1 -33.73 -12.07 -14.22
C MET A 1 -33.06 -11.88 -12.88
N LYS A 2 -32.34 -12.90 -12.34
CA LYS A 2 -31.66 -12.78 -11.05
C LYS A 2 -30.39 -11.93 -11.29
N TYR A 3 -30.15 -10.91 -10.45
CA TYR A 3 -28.94 -10.09 -10.53
C TYR A 3 -27.73 -10.93 -10.11
N ASP A 4 -26.80 -11.16 -11.04
CA ASP A 4 -25.57 -11.92 -10.78
C ASP A 4 -24.41 -10.95 -10.48
N PHE A 5 -24.32 -10.56 -9.21
CA PHE A 5 -23.27 -9.64 -8.76
C PHE A 5 -21.87 -10.24 -8.91
N THR A 6 -21.71 -11.55 -8.72
CA THR A 6 -20.39 -12.20 -8.79
C THR A 6 -19.79 -12.11 -10.20
N ALA A 7 -20.60 -12.39 -11.23
CA ALA A 7 -20.14 -12.27 -12.62
C ALA A 7 -19.85 -10.81 -13.00
N ILE A 8 -20.68 -9.87 -12.53
CA ILE A 8 -20.50 -8.44 -12.79
C ILE A 8 -19.23 -7.90 -12.12
N GLU A 9 -19.01 -8.22 -10.83
CA GLU A 9 -17.84 -7.78 -10.10
C GLU A 9 -16.55 -8.32 -10.74
N LYS A 10 -16.51 -9.61 -11.05
CA LYS A 10 -15.37 -10.23 -11.72
C LYS A 10 -15.03 -9.55 -13.05
N LYS A 11 -16.04 -9.33 -13.89
CA LYS A 11 -15.89 -8.63 -15.18
C LYS A 11 -15.25 -7.25 -15.01
N TRP A 12 -15.73 -6.46 -14.04
CA TRP A 12 -15.22 -5.11 -13.84
C TRP A 12 -13.83 -5.08 -13.19
N GLN A 13 -13.53 -5.98 -12.27
CA GLN A 13 -12.21 -6.12 -11.69
C GLN A 13 -11.16 -6.43 -12.76
N GLU A 14 -11.43 -7.40 -13.64
CA GLU A 14 -10.56 -7.73 -14.77
C GLU A 14 -10.36 -6.53 -15.71
N LYS A 15 -11.45 -5.86 -16.08
CA LYS A 15 -11.43 -4.70 -16.97
C LYS A 15 -10.62 -3.53 -16.36
N TRP A 16 -10.76 -3.26 -15.08
CA TRP A 16 -9.99 -2.19 -14.41
C TRP A 16 -8.50 -2.49 -14.32
N LEU A 17 -8.11 -3.74 -14.19
CA LEU A 17 -6.70 -4.14 -14.23
C LEU A 17 -6.10 -3.98 -15.63
N GLU A 18 -6.85 -4.29 -16.67
CA GLU A 18 -6.43 -4.18 -18.07
C GLU A 18 -6.36 -2.71 -18.52
N GLU A 19 -7.46 -1.96 -18.35
CA GLU A 19 -7.59 -0.58 -18.86
C GLU A 19 -6.94 0.47 -17.97
N LYS A 20 -6.64 0.14 -16.70
CA LYS A 20 -6.01 1.03 -15.70
C LYS A 20 -6.65 2.43 -15.60
N PRO A 21 -7.98 2.54 -15.48
CA PRO A 21 -8.68 3.83 -15.52
C PRO A 21 -8.36 4.72 -14.32
N PHE A 22 -7.69 4.18 -13.31
CA PHE A 22 -7.35 4.87 -12.07
C PHE A 22 -5.89 5.34 -12.02
N ALA A 23 -5.10 5.07 -13.06
CA ALA A 23 -3.72 5.51 -13.12
C ALA A 23 -3.61 7.04 -13.23
N ALA A 24 -2.76 7.64 -12.39
CA ALA A 24 -2.48 9.07 -12.46
C ALA A 24 -1.48 9.36 -13.59
N VAL A 25 -1.70 10.45 -14.31
CA VAL A 25 -0.81 10.88 -15.39
C VAL A 25 0.30 11.76 -14.83
N THR A 26 1.55 11.28 -14.95
CA THR A 26 2.73 12.05 -14.53
C THR A 26 2.94 13.26 -15.44
N GLY A 27 3.19 14.43 -14.82
CA GLY A 27 3.51 15.66 -15.57
C GLY A 27 2.30 16.33 -16.23
N ASP A 28 1.09 15.83 -16.04
CA ASP A 28 -0.12 16.49 -16.55
C ASP A 28 -0.28 17.88 -15.91
N LYS A 29 -0.29 18.91 -16.77
CA LYS A 29 -0.48 20.31 -16.40
C LYS A 29 -1.86 20.84 -16.79
N THR A 30 -2.69 20.00 -17.40
CA THR A 30 -4.02 20.38 -17.91
C THR A 30 -5.13 20.18 -16.90
N ARG A 31 -4.92 19.27 -15.95
CA ARG A 31 -5.87 18.95 -14.89
C ARG A 31 -5.33 19.33 -13.52
N GLU A 32 -6.21 19.79 -12.66
CA GLU A 32 -5.90 20.01 -11.24
C GLU A 32 -5.53 18.67 -10.58
N LYS A 33 -4.52 18.70 -9.70
CA LYS A 33 -4.02 17.49 -9.03
C LYS A 33 -4.77 17.24 -7.73
N PHE A 34 -5.07 15.99 -7.46
CA PHE A 34 -5.56 15.55 -6.16
C PHE A 34 -4.75 14.34 -5.69
N TYR A 35 -4.24 14.40 -4.47
CA TYR A 35 -3.52 13.30 -3.83
C TYR A 35 -4.35 12.71 -2.71
N GLY A 36 -4.87 11.50 -2.92
CA GLY A 36 -5.54 10.72 -1.89
C GLY A 36 -4.51 9.88 -1.14
N LEU A 37 -4.34 10.14 0.15
CA LEU A 37 -3.40 9.41 0.99
C LEU A 37 -4.15 8.58 2.03
N ILE A 38 -3.78 7.31 2.13
CA ILE A 38 -4.20 6.39 3.18
C ILE A 38 -2.98 5.73 3.80
N GLU A 39 -3.16 5.16 4.98
CA GLU A 39 -2.15 4.33 5.64
C GLU A 39 -1.93 3.03 4.87
N PHE A 40 -0.67 2.66 4.65
CA PHE A 40 -0.35 1.37 4.03
C PHE A 40 -0.61 0.23 5.02
N PRO A 41 -1.29 -0.85 4.60
CA PRO A 41 -1.50 -1.97 5.49
C PRO A 41 -0.18 -2.69 5.81
N TYR A 42 -0.08 -3.17 7.04
CA TYR A 42 1.01 -4.02 7.47
C TYR A 42 0.67 -5.49 7.17
N PRO A 43 1.40 -6.17 6.26
CA PRO A 43 1.05 -7.51 5.82
C PRO A 43 1.50 -8.60 6.82
N SER A 44 1.14 -8.47 8.09
CA SER A 44 1.56 -9.34 9.19
C SER A 44 0.65 -10.54 9.45
N GLY A 45 -0.52 -10.56 8.86
CA GLY A 45 -1.54 -11.58 9.11
C GLY A 45 -2.04 -12.25 7.85
N GLN A 46 -3.10 -13.05 8.01
CA GLN A 46 -3.70 -13.80 6.91
C GLN A 46 -4.53 -12.95 5.93
N GLY A 47 -4.65 -11.64 6.18
CA GLY A 47 -5.40 -10.74 5.31
C GLY A 47 -5.84 -9.43 5.97
N LEU A 48 -6.60 -8.66 5.21
CA LEU A 48 -7.20 -7.41 5.64
C LEU A 48 -8.24 -7.64 6.75
N HIS A 49 -8.41 -6.65 7.62
CA HIS A 49 -9.49 -6.61 8.59
C HIS A 49 -10.36 -5.35 8.37
N VAL A 50 -11.48 -5.27 9.08
CA VAL A 50 -12.45 -4.14 8.94
C VAL A 50 -11.80 -2.77 9.15
N GLY A 51 -10.78 -2.68 10.02
CA GLY A 51 -10.00 -1.47 10.24
C GLY A 51 -9.28 -0.95 8.99
N HIS A 52 -8.94 -1.81 8.03
CA HIS A 52 -8.41 -1.40 6.73
C HIS A 52 -9.54 -0.96 5.78
N ALA A 53 -10.59 -1.77 5.68
CA ALA A 53 -11.66 -1.53 4.71
C ALA A 53 -12.37 -0.18 4.94
N ARG A 54 -12.57 0.21 6.18
CA ARG A 54 -13.29 1.46 6.53
C ARG A 54 -12.63 2.72 5.99
N PRO A 55 -11.37 3.06 6.31
CA PRO A 55 -10.70 4.26 5.78
C PRO A 55 -10.45 4.16 4.27
N PHE A 56 -10.16 2.96 3.75
CA PHE A 56 -9.93 2.77 2.32
C PHE A 56 -11.18 3.08 1.51
N THR A 57 -12.34 2.59 1.95
CA THR A 57 -13.62 2.89 1.30
C THR A 57 -13.94 4.38 1.35
N ALA A 58 -13.74 5.04 2.50
CA ALA A 58 -14.01 6.47 2.63
C ALA A 58 -13.14 7.30 1.66
N MET A 59 -11.85 7.00 1.57
CA MET A 59 -10.96 7.71 0.65
C MET A 59 -11.23 7.34 -0.81
N ASP A 60 -11.59 6.09 -1.11
CA ASP A 60 -11.96 5.66 -2.45
C ASP A 60 -13.16 6.44 -3.01
N ILE A 61 -14.18 6.65 -2.19
CA ILE A 61 -15.34 7.48 -2.54
C ILE A 61 -14.89 8.90 -2.92
N ILE A 62 -14.02 9.51 -2.12
CA ILE A 62 -13.48 10.85 -2.39
C ILE A 62 -12.67 10.86 -3.69
N CYS A 63 -11.79 9.89 -3.89
CA CYS A 63 -10.95 9.80 -5.08
C CYS A 63 -11.79 9.59 -6.35
N ARG A 64 -12.82 8.75 -6.32
CA ARG A 64 -13.77 8.58 -7.44
C ARG A 64 -14.52 9.86 -7.73
N LYS A 65 -15.04 10.55 -6.72
CA LYS A 65 -15.68 11.87 -6.87
C LYS A 65 -14.75 12.86 -7.54
N LYS A 66 -13.49 12.95 -7.10
CA LYS A 66 -12.49 13.87 -7.68
C LYS A 66 -12.21 13.54 -9.15
N ARG A 67 -12.09 12.26 -9.52
CA ARG A 67 -11.97 11.87 -10.94
C ARG A 67 -13.17 12.29 -11.77
N MET A 68 -14.39 12.10 -11.26
CA MET A 68 -15.61 12.54 -11.93
C MET A 68 -15.68 14.07 -12.11
N GLN A 69 -15.00 14.84 -11.25
CA GLN A 69 -14.84 16.28 -11.33
C GLN A 69 -13.69 16.72 -12.27
N GLY A 70 -13.00 15.78 -12.92
CA GLY A 70 -11.93 16.07 -13.87
C GLY A 70 -10.52 16.20 -13.28
N TYR A 71 -10.32 15.90 -12.00
CA TYR A 71 -8.98 15.94 -11.39
C TYR A 71 -8.09 14.81 -11.90
N ASN A 72 -6.78 15.06 -11.97
CA ASN A 72 -5.76 14.04 -12.08
C ASN A 72 -5.47 13.50 -10.66
N VAL A 73 -6.03 12.34 -10.35
CA VAL A 73 -6.04 11.80 -9.00
C VAL A 73 -4.92 10.76 -8.84
N LEU A 74 -3.98 11.03 -7.93
CA LEU A 74 -3.04 10.04 -7.43
C LEU A 74 -3.60 9.41 -6.14
N PHE A 75 -3.95 8.13 -6.20
CA PHE A 75 -4.39 7.34 -5.07
C PHE A 75 -3.55 6.06 -4.99
N PRO A 76 -2.33 6.13 -4.42
CA PRO A 76 -1.43 5.00 -4.36
C PRO A 76 -1.80 4.04 -3.25
N ILE A 77 -1.32 2.81 -3.36
CA ILE A 77 -1.32 1.80 -2.30
C ILE A 77 0.10 1.28 -2.11
N GLY A 78 0.38 0.75 -0.95
CA GLY A 78 1.63 0.09 -0.66
C GLY A 78 1.49 -0.85 0.52
N PHE A 79 2.62 -1.42 0.95
CA PHE A 79 2.69 -2.35 2.06
C PHE A 79 3.81 -1.90 2.99
N ASP A 80 3.46 -1.64 4.25
CA ASP A 80 4.43 -1.41 5.32
C ASP A 80 4.92 -2.78 5.80
N ALA A 81 5.99 -3.27 5.17
CA ALA A 81 6.30 -4.69 5.17
C ALA A 81 7.45 -5.10 6.11
N PHE A 82 8.19 -4.15 6.69
CA PHE A 82 9.13 -4.44 7.77
C PHE A 82 8.41 -4.58 9.11
N GLY A 83 8.81 -5.57 9.95
CA GLY A 83 8.29 -5.62 11.28
C GLY A 83 8.44 -6.94 12.03
N LEU A 84 8.43 -6.84 13.34
CA LEU A 84 8.64 -7.93 14.29
C LEU A 84 7.65 -9.10 14.16
N PRO A 85 6.34 -8.89 13.92
CA PRO A 85 5.41 -10.01 13.78
C PRO A 85 5.75 -10.97 12.63
N THR A 86 6.17 -10.44 11.48
CA THR A 86 6.62 -11.27 10.36
C THR A 86 7.91 -12.01 10.68
N GLU A 87 8.86 -11.35 11.35
CA GLU A 87 10.13 -11.95 11.77
C GLU A 87 9.90 -13.07 12.80
N ASN A 88 9.08 -12.82 13.82
CA ASN A 88 8.72 -13.83 14.83
C ASN A 88 8.01 -15.04 14.20
N TYR A 89 7.11 -14.81 13.25
CA TYR A 89 6.47 -15.89 12.51
C TYR A 89 7.50 -16.69 11.70
N ALA A 90 8.42 -16.01 11.05
CA ALA A 90 9.48 -16.63 10.24
C ALA A 90 10.40 -17.50 11.10
N ILE A 91 10.83 -17.01 12.26
CA ILE A 91 11.64 -17.76 13.24
C ILE A 91 10.89 -19.01 13.70
N LYS A 92 9.62 -18.83 14.14
CA LYS A 92 8.79 -19.96 14.65
C LYS A 92 8.57 -21.06 13.63
N ASN A 93 8.46 -20.69 12.34
CA ASN A 93 8.16 -21.63 11.26
C ASN A 93 9.39 -22.03 10.43
N HIS A 94 10.59 -21.60 10.83
CA HIS A 94 11.85 -21.89 10.13
C HIS A 94 11.81 -21.51 8.64
N VAL A 95 11.23 -20.33 8.33
CA VAL A 95 11.09 -19.80 6.98
C VAL A 95 11.69 -18.39 6.91
N HIS A 96 12.25 -18.01 5.77
CA HIS A 96 12.83 -16.67 5.62
C HIS A 96 11.74 -15.58 5.61
N PRO A 97 11.89 -14.45 6.35
CA PRO A 97 10.88 -13.39 6.44
C PRO A 97 10.43 -12.87 5.07
N ALA A 98 11.34 -12.71 4.11
CA ALA A 98 11.00 -12.23 2.76
C ALA A 98 9.99 -13.13 2.03
N ILE A 99 10.01 -14.45 2.29
CA ILE A 99 9.05 -15.40 1.68
C ILE A 99 7.66 -15.14 2.25
N VAL A 100 7.57 -15.03 3.59
CA VAL A 100 6.32 -14.76 4.30
C VAL A 100 5.72 -13.43 3.87
N THR A 101 6.55 -12.37 3.85
CA THR A 101 6.14 -11.03 3.41
C THR A 101 5.57 -11.06 2.00
N LYS A 102 6.27 -11.70 1.05
CA LYS A 102 5.80 -11.80 -0.34
C LYS A 102 4.46 -12.52 -0.46
N GLN A 103 4.26 -13.61 0.29
CA GLN A 103 3.00 -14.35 0.31
C GLN A 103 1.86 -13.51 0.88
N ASN A 104 2.12 -12.81 1.99
CA ASN A 104 1.13 -11.95 2.62
C ASN A 104 0.75 -10.77 1.71
N ILE A 105 1.73 -10.09 1.09
CA ILE A 105 1.47 -9.02 0.12
C ILE A 105 0.58 -9.53 -1.02
N ALA A 106 0.87 -10.70 -1.58
CA ALA A 106 0.06 -11.29 -2.64
C ALA A 106 -1.40 -11.52 -2.19
N ASN A 107 -1.61 -12.00 -0.96
CA ASN A 107 -2.93 -12.21 -0.40
C ASN A 107 -3.67 -10.89 -0.16
N PHE A 108 -3.00 -9.90 0.43
CA PHE A 108 -3.58 -8.56 0.64
C PHE A 108 -3.95 -7.89 -0.69
N THR A 109 -3.07 -7.98 -1.69
CA THR A 109 -3.34 -7.46 -3.05
C THR A 109 -4.59 -8.09 -3.64
N LYS A 110 -4.73 -9.42 -3.54
CA LYS A 110 -5.93 -10.12 -4.00
C LYS A 110 -7.19 -9.61 -3.31
N GLN A 111 -7.15 -9.42 -2.00
CA GLN A 111 -8.30 -8.92 -1.23
C GLN A 111 -8.65 -7.47 -1.59
N LEU A 112 -7.64 -6.60 -1.80
CA LEU A 112 -7.85 -5.22 -2.23
C LEU A 112 -8.47 -5.14 -3.63
N HIS A 113 -8.08 -6.03 -4.54
CA HIS A 113 -8.72 -6.15 -5.86
C HIS A 113 -10.17 -6.61 -5.76
N MET A 114 -10.48 -7.57 -4.87
CA MET A 114 -11.86 -8.03 -4.63
C MET A 114 -12.76 -6.90 -4.11
N LEU A 115 -12.22 -5.99 -3.29
CA LEU A 115 -12.95 -4.82 -2.79
C LEU A 115 -13.11 -3.73 -3.84
N GLY A 116 -12.44 -3.84 -4.98
CA GLY A 116 -12.60 -2.96 -6.14
C GLY A 116 -12.16 -1.52 -5.94
N TYR A 117 -11.21 -1.26 -5.05
CA TYR A 117 -10.70 0.09 -4.81
C TYR A 117 -9.99 0.69 -6.03
N SER A 118 -10.17 1.99 -6.22
CA SER A 118 -9.60 2.74 -7.35
C SER A 118 -8.16 3.19 -7.12
N PHE A 119 -7.31 2.28 -6.61
CA PHE A 119 -5.89 2.55 -6.45
C PHE A 119 -5.15 2.65 -7.80
N ASP A 120 -4.09 3.43 -7.81
CA ASP A 120 -3.11 3.44 -8.91
C ASP A 120 -2.14 2.28 -8.74
N TRP A 121 -2.47 1.14 -9.34
CA TRP A 121 -1.72 -0.10 -9.23
C TRP A 121 -0.34 -0.08 -9.92
N ASP A 122 -0.08 0.92 -10.75
CA ASP A 122 1.25 1.12 -11.35
C ASP A 122 2.23 1.78 -10.37
N ARG A 123 1.75 2.22 -9.21
CA ARG A 123 2.52 2.93 -8.17
C ARG A 123 2.44 2.26 -6.80
N VAL A 124 2.41 0.95 -6.81
CA VAL A 124 2.46 0.15 -5.57
C VAL A 124 3.83 0.31 -4.91
N VAL A 125 3.82 0.53 -3.60
CA VAL A 125 5.04 0.63 -2.79
C VAL A 125 5.18 -0.62 -1.94
N ASP A 126 6.37 -1.22 -1.95
CA ASP A 126 6.81 -2.20 -0.95
C ASP A 126 7.97 -1.60 -0.17
N THR A 127 7.78 -1.36 1.13
CA THR A 127 8.81 -0.73 1.96
C THR A 127 10.04 -1.60 2.14
N THR A 128 9.97 -2.90 1.85
CA THR A 128 11.11 -3.82 1.87
C THR A 128 11.90 -3.86 0.55
N ASP A 129 11.42 -3.18 -0.49
CA ASP A 129 12.16 -3.06 -1.74
C ASP A 129 13.37 -2.13 -1.57
N PRO A 130 14.59 -2.59 -1.92
CA PRO A 130 15.79 -1.74 -1.86
C PRO A 130 15.69 -0.44 -2.62
N SER A 131 14.93 -0.41 -3.72
CA SER A 131 14.71 0.80 -4.51
C SER A 131 13.91 1.85 -3.73
N TYR A 132 13.09 1.43 -2.77
CA TYR A 132 12.32 2.29 -1.89
C TYR A 132 13.12 2.69 -0.64
N TYR A 133 13.61 1.75 0.18
CA TYR A 133 14.23 2.08 1.46
C TYR A 133 15.60 2.76 1.34
N LYS A 134 16.26 2.73 0.19
CA LYS A 134 17.47 3.53 -0.05
C LYS A 134 17.27 5.02 0.26
N TRP A 135 16.05 5.53 0.06
CA TRP A 135 15.72 6.92 0.35
C TRP A 135 15.61 7.20 1.85
N THR A 136 15.08 6.25 2.61
CA THR A 136 15.08 6.30 4.09
C THR A 136 16.51 6.30 4.61
N GLN A 137 17.36 5.44 4.07
CA GLN A 137 18.80 5.41 4.41
C GLN A 137 19.49 6.73 4.04
N TRP A 138 19.18 7.29 2.88
CA TRP A 138 19.73 8.59 2.45
C TRP A 138 19.31 9.72 3.41
N ILE A 139 18.05 9.80 3.79
CA ILE A 139 17.53 10.77 4.77
C ILE A 139 18.29 10.63 6.09
N PHE A 140 18.43 9.40 6.60
CA PHE A 140 19.20 9.14 7.83
C PHE A 140 20.64 9.67 7.72
N LEU A 141 21.31 9.41 6.61
CA LEU A 141 22.66 9.90 6.37
C LEU A 141 22.75 11.44 6.34
N GLN A 142 21.73 12.13 5.82
CA GLN A 142 21.68 13.60 5.90
C GLN A 142 21.53 14.05 7.35
N LEU A 143 20.64 13.45 8.13
CA LEU A 143 20.48 13.76 9.56
C LEU A 143 21.79 13.52 10.34
N PHE A 144 22.46 12.42 10.06
CA PHE A 144 23.75 12.10 10.68
C PHE A 144 24.84 13.14 10.33
N LYS A 145 24.96 13.51 9.05
CA LYS A 145 25.91 14.54 8.58
C LYS A 145 25.68 15.91 9.23
N HIS A 146 24.44 16.23 9.54
CA HIS A 146 24.08 17.50 10.21
C HIS A 146 24.07 17.41 11.74
N GLY A 147 24.52 16.30 12.33
CA GLY A 147 24.56 16.11 13.79
C GLY A 147 23.20 15.95 14.45
N LEU A 148 22.13 15.74 13.67
CA LEU A 148 20.76 15.54 14.18
C LEU A 148 20.49 14.08 14.55
N ALA A 149 21.23 13.14 14.00
CA ALA A 149 21.24 11.74 14.41
C ALA A 149 22.63 11.37 14.96
N TYR A 150 22.65 10.70 16.10
CA TYR A 150 23.88 10.29 16.77
C TYR A 150 23.68 8.96 17.50
N LYS A 151 24.79 8.26 17.79
CA LYS A 151 24.78 7.01 18.54
C LYS A 151 24.85 7.30 20.03
N ALA A 152 23.93 6.76 20.82
CA ALA A 152 23.92 6.88 22.27
C ALA A 152 23.48 5.56 22.91
N SER A 153 23.96 5.32 24.16
CA SER A 153 23.43 4.25 25.00
C SER A 153 22.30 4.81 25.87
N MET A 154 21.21 4.06 25.99
CA MET A 154 20.07 4.43 26.82
C MET A 154 19.44 3.18 27.46
N PRO A 155 18.84 3.31 28.66
CA PRO A 155 18.07 2.23 29.26
C PRO A 155 16.87 1.86 28.38
N VAL A 156 16.60 0.58 28.26
CA VAL A 156 15.43 0.05 27.56
C VAL A 156 14.66 -0.90 28.45
N ASN A 157 13.34 -0.96 28.28
CA ASN A 157 12.54 -2.00 28.90
C ASN A 157 12.85 -3.33 28.22
N TRP A 158 13.27 -4.30 29.01
CA TRP A 158 13.56 -5.64 28.52
C TRP A 158 12.44 -6.60 28.89
N CYS A 159 11.95 -7.35 27.91
CA CYS A 159 10.95 -8.39 28.15
C CYS A 159 11.60 -9.78 28.14
#